data_694ed3df91b4d10512f92ad20dd06f79
#
_entry.id   694ed3df91b4d10512f92ad20dd06f79
#
_cell.length_a   1.000
_cell.length_b   1.000
_cell.length_c   1.000
_cell.angle_alpha   90.00
_cell.angle_beta   90.00
_cell.angle_gamma   90.00
#
_symmetry.space_group_name_H-M   'P 1'
#
loop_
_entity.id
_entity.type
_entity.pdbx_description
1 polymer ?
#
loop_
_entity_poly.entity_id
_entity_poly.type
_entity_poly.pdbx_seq_one_letter_code
_entity_poly.pdbx_strand_id
1 'polypeptide(L)'
;HLHTEGEALYAVPEMEGIFQLDSFFVGGNVRNITQQGFADYIPVFLSETQRLYRDGILPCNVAMIQVSTPDRHGYVSLGTSVDATLAAVECADTVIAVVNRHVPRSFGDSFIHTSQIDLFVEDDTPLIEEHFAEPNDLECAIGRNCAALIEDGACLQMGIGAIPNAVLSQLGSHKNLGVHTEMFADGVLPLVESGVINGANKKIDKGKMVSTFLMGSHRVYDFIDNNPGVLMKDVGYTNDPFVIAQNPKVTAINSALQIDLTGQICADSLGT
;
A
#
# COMPACT_ATOMS: atom_id res chain seq x y z
N HIS A 1 0.37 0.43 -11.43
CA HIS A 1 0.20 -0.36 -10.25
C HIS A 1 -1.24 -0.30 -9.74
N LEU A 2 -1.60 0.17 -8.55
CA LEU A 2 -2.97 0.08 -8.01
C LEU A 2 -3.88 1.23 -8.43
N HIS A 3 -3.33 2.39 -8.74
CA HIS A 3 -4.06 3.60 -9.03
C HIS A 3 -3.57 4.31 -10.27
N THR A 4 -4.41 4.24 -11.29
CA THR A 4 -4.40 5.16 -12.41
C THR A 4 -5.78 5.78 -12.49
N GLU A 5 -5.89 7.10 -12.46
CA GLU A 5 -7.12 7.78 -12.85
C GLU A 5 -7.35 7.64 -14.35
N GLY A 6 -8.62 7.52 -14.72
CA GLY A 6 -9.03 7.47 -16.11
C GLY A 6 -8.83 6.12 -16.79
N GLU A 7 -8.90 6.14 -18.10
CA GLU A 7 -8.76 4.96 -18.93
C GLU A 7 -7.29 4.59 -19.12
N ALA A 8 -6.95 3.32 -18.94
CA ALA A 8 -5.64 2.80 -19.27
C ALA A 8 -5.55 2.64 -20.81
N LEU A 9 -5.03 3.64 -21.50
CA LEU A 9 -4.98 3.69 -22.97
C LEU A 9 -4.22 2.52 -23.60
N TYR A 10 -3.35 1.85 -22.87
CA TYR A 10 -2.65 0.64 -23.28
C TYR A 10 -3.48 -0.64 -23.05
N ALA A 11 -4.54 -0.54 -22.26
CA ALA A 11 -5.39 -1.66 -21.85
C ALA A 11 -6.77 -1.57 -22.54
N VAL A 12 -6.77 -1.47 -23.86
CA VAL A 12 -7.97 -1.46 -24.70
C VAL A 12 -7.82 -2.50 -25.81
N PRO A 13 -8.93 -3.09 -26.33
CA PRO A 13 -8.87 -4.15 -27.36
C PRO A 13 -8.06 -3.78 -28.61
N GLU A 14 -8.06 -2.50 -28.99
CA GLU A 14 -7.34 -1.98 -30.15
C GLU A 14 -5.81 -2.08 -30.02
N MET A 15 -5.33 -2.30 -28.80
CA MET A 15 -3.90 -2.47 -28.48
C MET A 15 -3.46 -3.93 -28.43
N GLU A 16 -4.37 -4.88 -28.74
CA GLU A 16 -4.04 -6.31 -28.82
C GLU A 16 -2.88 -6.54 -29.80
N GLY A 17 -1.89 -7.32 -29.35
CA GLY A 17 -0.66 -7.58 -30.11
C GLY A 17 0.38 -6.45 -30.11
N ILE A 18 0.07 -5.29 -29.52
CA ILE A 18 1.02 -4.20 -29.27
C ILE A 18 1.44 -4.21 -27.79
N PHE A 19 0.47 -4.28 -26.87
CA PHE A 19 0.68 -4.42 -25.44
C PHE A 19 0.01 -5.69 -24.94
N GLN A 20 0.73 -6.47 -24.15
CA GLN A 20 0.20 -7.52 -23.28
C GLN A 20 0.18 -6.97 -21.86
N LEU A 21 -0.98 -6.99 -21.22
CA LEU A 21 -1.12 -6.56 -19.84
C LEU A 21 -1.15 -7.79 -18.92
N ASP A 22 -0.17 -7.86 -18.02
CA ASP A 22 -0.10 -8.84 -16.95
C ASP A 22 -0.22 -8.10 -15.61
N SER A 23 -1.28 -8.40 -14.86
CA SER A 23 -1.60 -7.67 -13.63
C SER A 23 -1.48 -8.55 -12.40
N PHE A 24 -0.77 -8.07 -11.38
CA PHE A 24 -0.81 -8.65 -10.02
C PHE A 24 -2.07 -8.25 -9.25
N PHE A 25 -2.74 -7.19 -9.70
CA PHE A 25 -3.99 -6.72 -9.14
C PHE A 25 -4.88 -6.16 -10.25
N VAL A 26 -6.12 -6.63 -10.32
CA VAL A 26 -7.08 -6.20 -11.33
C VAL A 26 -7.91 -5.03 -10.80
N GLY A 27 -7.39 -3.83 -11.00
CA GLY A 27 -8.07 -2.57 -10.65
C GLY A 27 -9.27 -2.27 -11.55
N GLY A 28 -10.06 -1.25 -11.17
CA GLY A 28 -11.29 -0.90 -11.89
C GLY A 28 -11.08 -0.57 -13.37
N ASN A 29 -9.98 0.10 -13.69
CA ASN A 29 -9.64 0.55 -15.05
C ASN A 29 -9.15 -0.56 -16.00
N VAL A 30 -8.74 -1.72 -15.48
CA VAL A 30 -8.29 -2.87 -16.30
C VAL A 30 -9.21 -4.09 -16.17
N ARG A 31 -10.22 -4.02 -15.30
CA ARG A 31 -11.13 -5.15 -15.03
C ARG A 31 -11.86 -5.62 -16.27
N ASN A 32 -12.39 -4.70 -17.06
CA ASN A 32 -13.15 -5.02 -18.25
C ASN A 32 -12.31 -5.77 -19.28
N ILE A 33 -11.09 -5.30 -19.55
CA ILE A 33 -10.21 -5.92 -20.53
C ILE A 33 -9.71 -7.29 -20.07
N THR A 34 -9.48 -7.47 -18.76
CA THR A 34 -9.13 -8.77 -18.15
C THR A 34 -10.29 -9.76 -18.30
N GLN A 35 -11.54 -9.33 -18.03
CA GLN A 35 -12.72 -10.18 -18.22
C GLN A 35 -12.98 -10.58 -19.68
N GLN A 36 -12.54 -9.76 -20.62
CA GLN A 36 -12.63 -10.07 -22.05
C GLN A 36 -11.50 -10.98 -22.56
N GLY A 37 -10.51 -11.29 -21.74
CA GLY A 37 -9.39 -12.16 -22.10
C GLY A 37 -8.26 -11.47 -22.88
N PHE A 38 -8.21 -10.13 -22.89
CA PHE A 38 -7.11 -9.36 -23.51
C PHE A 38 -6.02 -8.97 -22.52
N ALA A 39 -6.19 -9.33 -21.25
CA ALA A 39 -5.19 -9.12 -20.21
C ALA A 39 -5.17 -10.31 -19.26
N ASP A 40 -4.00 -10.62 -18.71
CA ASP A 40 -3.81 -11.73 -17.79
C ASP A 40 -3.73 -11.26 -16.34
N TYR A 41 -4.23 -12.10 -15.43
CA TYR A 41 -4.03 -11.94 -14.00
C TYR A 41 -2.99 -12.94 -13.52
N ILE A 42 -1.95 -12.47 -12.84
CA ILE A 42 -0.93 -13.31 -12.23
C ILE A 42 -1.30 -13.52 -10.76
N PRO A 43 -1.82 -14.70 -10.38
CA PRO A 43 -2.19 -15.00 -9.00
C PRO A 43 -0.93 -15.20 -8.15
N VAL A 44 -0.65 -14.24 -7.29
CA VAL A 44 0.52 -14.25 -6.41
C VAL A 44 0.19 -13.45 -5.14
N PHE A 45 0.70 -13.88 -3.99
CA PHE A 45 0.63 -13.05 -2.80
C PHE A 45 1.51 -11.81 -2.95
N LEU A 46 1.03 -10.67 -2.49
CA LEU A 46 1.79 -9.42 -2.62
C LEU A 46 3.18 -9.52 -1.99
N SER A 47 3.32 -10.26 -0.88
CA SER A 47 4.61 -10.57 -0.25
C SER A 47 5.62 -11.28 -1.16
N GLU A 48 5.14 -11.95 -2.21
CA GLU A 48 5.97 -12.74 -3.12
C GLU A 48 6.25 -12.04 -4.45
N THR A 49 5.55 -10.94 -4.76
CA THR A 49 5.72 -10.22 -6.03
C THR A 49 7.15 -9.76 -6.26
N GLN A 50 7.81 -9.25 -5.22
CA GLN A 50 9.21 -8.83 -5.28
C GLN A 50 10.18 -9.98 -5.67
N ARG A 51 9.84 -11.23 -5.30
CA ARG A 51 10.64 -12.41 -5.66
C ARG A 51 10.53 -12.75 -7.12
N LEU A 52 9.39 -12.47 -7.76
CA LEU A 52 9.23 -12.71 -9.19
C LEU A 52 10.29 -11.96 -10.00
N TYR A 53 10.65 -10.75 -9.56
CA TYR A 53 11.74 -9.97 -10.17
C TYR A 53 13.11 -10.43 -9.68
N ARG A 54 13.35 -10.49 -8.38
CA ARG A 54 14.66 -10.81 -7.80
C ARG A 54 15.16 -12.22 -8.13
N ASP A 55 14.25 -13.19 -8.21
CA ASP A 55 14.58 -14.58 -8.61
C ASP A 55 14.61 -14.75 -10.15
N GLY A 56 14.36 -13.69 -10.92
CA GLY A 56 14.38 -13.71 -12.39
C GLY A 56 13.26 -14.52 -13.04
N ILE A 57 12.16 -14.76 -12.33
CA ILE A 57 10.97 -15.46 -12.85
C ILE A 57 10.26 -14.59 -13.88
N LEU A 58 10.10 -13.30 -13.55
CA LEU A 58 9.61 -12.27 -14.47
C LEU A 58 10.75 -11.31 -14.80
N PRO A 59 11.21 -11.24 -16.04
CA PRO A 59 12.22 -10.27 -16.44
C PRO A 59 11.63 -8.86 -16.37
N CYS A 60 12.41 -7.92 -15.85
CA CYS A 60 12.06 -6.50 -15.83
C CYS A 60 13.06 -5.75 -16.71
N ASN A 61 12.73 -5.52 -17.97
CA ASN A 61 13.61 -4.77 -18.86
C ASN A 61 13.55 -3.27 -18.59
N VAL A 62 12.34 -2.74 -18.27
CA VAL A 62 12.13 -1.33 -17.97
C VAL A 62 11.27 -1.17 -16.74
N ALA A 63 11.78 -0.48 -15.72
CA ALA A 63 11.00 0.00 -14.59
C ALA A 63 10.60 1.47 -14.82
N MET A 64 9.31 1.75 -14.80
CA MET A 64 8.78 3.12 -14.82
C MET A 64 8.26 3.45 -13.42
N ILE A 65 8.89 4.42 -12.77
CA ILE A 65 8.59 4.76 -11.37
C ILE A 65 8.28 6.25 -11.21
N GLN A 66 7.56 6.61 -10.17
CA GLN A 66 7.39 7.99 -9.75
C GLN A 66 8.18 8.23 -8.45
N VAL A 67 8.89 9.36 -8.39
CA VAL A 67 9.80 9.68 -7.29
C VAL A 67 9.71 11.14 -6.87
N SER A 68 10.13 11.44 -5.66
CA SER A 68 10.31 12.80 -5.17
C SER A 68 11.41 13.54 -5.93
N THR A 69 11.51 14.84 -5.75
CA THR A 69 12.68 15.61 -6.20
C THR A 69 13.95 15.11 -5.50
N PRO A 70 15.11 15.08 -6.21
CA PRO A 70 16.37 14.70 -5.59
C PRO A 70 16.78 15.64 -4.45
N ASP A 71 17.33 15.06 -3.40
CA ASP A 71 17.96 15.85 -2.35
C ASP A 71 19.38 16.29 -2.73
N ARG A 72 20.02 17.08 -1.83
CA ARG A 72 21.41 17.57 -2.04
C ARG A 72 22.47 16.47 -2.13
N HIS A 73 22.13 15.24 -1.78
CA HIS A 73 23.01 14.08 -1.83
C HIS A 73 22.70 13.16 -3.02
N GLY A 74 21.76 13.55 -3.89
CA GLY A 74 21.35 12.77 -5.06
C GLY A 74 20.37 11.64 -4.75
N TYR A 75 19.68 11.65 -3.62
CA TYR A 75 18.64 10.65 -3.31
C TYR A 75 17.26 11.17 -3.62
N VAL A 76 16.47 10.34 -4.29
CA VAL A 76 15.02 10.47 -4.47
C VAL A 76 14.28 9.49 -3.55
N SER A 77 13.02 9.75 -3.27
CA SER A 77 12.15 8.83 -2.51
C SER A 77 11.09 8.25 -3.42
N LEU A 78 10.80 6.96 -3.26
CA LEU A 78 9.63 6.28 -3.87
C LEU A 78 8.29 6.78 -3.28
N GLY A 79 8.35 7.57 -2.20
CA GLY A 79 7.19 8.24 -1.63
C GLY A 79 6.14 7.30 -1.07
N THR A 80 5.00 7.24 -1.77
CA THR A 80 3.79 6.56 -1.29
C THR A 80 3.75 5.06 -1.57
N SER A 81 4.68 4.50 -2.36
CA SER A 81 4.62 3.10 -2.81
C SER A 81 6.04 2.53 -2.99
N VAL A 82 6.47 1.72 -2.04
CA VAL A 82 7.76 0.99 -2.09
C VAL A 82 7.53 -0.44 -2.57
N ASP A 83 6.60 -1.13 -1.99
CA ASP A 83 6.06 -2.46 -2.31
C ASP A 83 6.99 -3.35 -3.17
N ALA A 84 6.57 -3.70 -4.40
CA ALA A 84 7.38 -4.37 -5.41
C ALA A 84 8.18 -3.39 -6.29
N THR A 85 7.95 -2.08 -6.14
CA THR A 85 8.60 -1.03 -6.94
C THR A 85 10.11 -1.04 -6.70
N LEU A 86 10.54 -1.21 -5.46
CA LEU A 86 11.96 -1.31 -5.13
C LEU A 86 12.63 -2.48 -5.86
N ALA A 87 12.00 -3.66 -5.84
CA ALA A 87 12.51 -4.84 -6.53
C ALA A 87 12.57 -4.64 -8.06
N ALA A 88 11.57 -3.96 -8.62
CA ALA A 88 11.58 -3.63 -10.04
C ALA A 88 12.78 -2.72 -10.39
N VAL A 89 13.06 -1.71 -9.57
CA VAL A 89 14.24 -0.82 -9.77
C VAL A 89 15.55 -1.61 -9.65
N GLU A 90 15.66 -2.49 -8.67
CA GLU A 90 16.87 -3.30 -8.44
C GLU A 90 17.17 -4.28 -9.59
N CYS A 91 16.12 -4.73 -10.30
CA CYS A 91 16.24 -5.79 -11.30
C CYS A 91 16.10 -5.29 -12.75
N ALA A 92 15.69 -4.06 -12.96
CA ALA A 92 15.47 -3.53 -14.30
C ALA A 92 16.78 -3.27 -15.05
N ASP A 93 16.77 -3.53 -16.38
CA ASP A 93 17.85 -3.12 -17.27
C ASP A 93 17.90 -1.60 -17.48
N THR A 94 16.73 -0.96 -17.41
CA THR A 94 16.57 0.50 -17.57
C THR A 94 15.53 1.02 -16.56
N VAL A 95 15.86 2.07 -15.85
CA VAL A 95 14.96 2.73 -14.90
C VAL A 95 14.60 4.12 -15.42
N ILE A 96 13.30 4.37 -15.61
CA ILE A 96 12.74 5.67 -15.99
C ILE A 96 12.00 6.24 -14.80
N ALA A 97 12.42 7.38 -14.29
CA ALA A 97 11.79 8.03 -13.15
C ALA A 97 11.01 9.30 -13.56
N VAL A 98 9.74 9.33 -13.22
CA VAL A 98 8.93 10.55 -13.22
C VAL A 98 9.23 11.30 -11.93
N VAL A 99 9.91 12.42 -12.02
CA VAL A 99 10.24 13.27 -10.87
C VAL A 99 9.10 14.24 -10.62
N ASN A 100 8.44 14.08 -9.48
CA ASN A 100 7.28 14.89 -9.12
C ASN A 100 7.47 15.49 -7.73
N ARG A 101 7.39 16.82 -7.61
CA ARG A 101 7.55 17.54 -6.34
C ARG A 101 6.46 17.24 -5.31
N HIS A 102 5.33 16.69 -5.74
CA HIS A 102 4.22 16.33 -4.85
C HIS A 102 4.42 14.96 -4.20
N VAL A 103 5.40 14.18 -4.66
CA VAL A 103 5.74 12.90 -4.02
C VAL A 103 6.45 13.16 -2.69
N PRO A 104 5.89 12.70 -1.56
CA PRO A 104 6.47 12.93 -0.23
C PRO A 104 7.79 12.18 -0.08
N ARG A 105 8.68 12.74 0.72
CA ARG A 105 9.94 12.11 1.08
C ARG A 105 9.73 11.16 2.26
N SER A 106 9.40 9.91 2.00
CA SER A 106 9.19 8.89 3.02
C SER A 106 10.50 8.22 3.44
N PHE A 107 10.53 7.64 4.64
CA PHE A 107 11.67 6.90 5.18
C PHE A 107 11.48 5.39 5.05
N GLY A 108 12.53 4.63 5.31
CA GLY A 108 12.57 3.18 5.19
C GLY A 108 13.37 2.75 3.97
N ASP A 109 12.80 1.86 3.16
CA ASP A 109 13.44 1.33 1.94
C ASP A 109 13.10 2.17 0.69
N SER A 110 12.62 3.39 0.88
CA SER A 110 12.11 4.25 -0.19
C SER A 110 13.18 5.02 -0.96
N PHE A 111 14.42 5.07 -0.46
CA PHE A 111 15.46 5.90 -1.06
C PHE A 111 16.21 5.19 -2.17
N ILE A 112 16.29 5.87 -3.33
CA ILE A 112 17.08 5.45 -4.49
C ILE A 112 18.04 6.59 -4.83
N HIS A 113 19.30 6.25 -5.08
CA HIS A 113 20.26 7.23 -5.57
C HIS A 113 20.07 7.46 -7.07
N THR A 114 20.18 8.69 -7.51
CA THR A 114 19.98 9.09 -8.94
C THR A 114 20.87 8.34 -9.92
N SER A 115 22.02 7.80 -9.48
CA SER A 115 22.87 6.94 -10.32
C SER A 115 22.25 5.57 -10.69
N GLN A 116 21.13 5.20 -10.07
CA GLN A 116 20.36 3.99 -10.40
C GLN A 116 19.23 4.28 -11.40
N ILE A 117 19.11 5.51 -11.86
CA ILE A 117 18.06 5.97 -12.76
C ILE A 117 18.70 6.40 -14.08
N ASP A 118 18.23 5.82 -15.18
CA ASP A 118 18.79 6.08 -16.50
C ASP A 118 18.14 7.29 -17.17
N LEU A 119 16.85 7.49 -16.97
CA LEU A 119 16.10 8.59 -17.59
C LEU A 119 15.22 9.28 -16.57
N PHE A 120 15.16 10.60 -16.66
CA PHE A 120 14.31 11.46 -15.83
C PHE A 120 13.26 12.17 -16.69
N VAL A 121 12.02 12.15 -16.21
CA VAL A 121 10.90 12.91 -16.79
C VAL A 121 10.35 13.78 -15.67
N GLU A 122 10.25 15.07 -15.88
CA GLU A 122 9.63 15.98 -14.92
C GLU A 122 8.12 15.99 -15.11
N ASP A 123 7.39 15.87 -14.01
CA ASP A 123 5.93 16.02 -13.94
C ASP A 123 5.55 16.80 -12.68
N ASP A 124 4.52 17.60 -12.77
CA ASP A 124 4.05 18.46 -11.69
C ASP A 124 2.56 18.22 -11.39
N THR A 125 2.04 17.10 -11.84
CA THR A 125 0.66 16.70 -11.58
C THR A 125 0.49 16.34 -10.10
N PRO A 126 -0.50 16.92 -9.38
CA PRO A 126 -0.80 16.51 -8.02
C PRO A 126 -1.03 15.01 -7.90
N LEU A 127 -0.67 14.43 -6.76
CA LEU A 127 -0.95 13.02 -6.49
C LEU A 127 -2.45 12.79 -6.46
N ILE A 128 -2.86 11.60 -6.93
CA ILE A 128 -4.25 11.17 -6.86
C ILE A 128 -4.66 11.05 -5.39
N GLU A 129 -5.80 11.64 -5.06
CA GLU A 129 -6.39 11.50 -3.73
C GLU A 129 -7.52 10.47 -3.74
N GLU A 130 -7.55 9.63 -2.72
CA GLU A 130 -8.64 8.70 -2.47
C GLU A 130 -9.43 9.14 -1.25
N HIS A 131 -10.71 9.36 -1.43
CA HIS A 131 -11.61 9.79 -0.37
C HIS A 131 -12.59 8.67 -0.02
N PHE A 132 -12.45 8.13 1.17
CA PHE A 132 -13.36 7.10 1.67
C PHE A 132 -14.61 7.74 2.26
N ALA A 133 -15.78 7.19 1.92
CA ALA A 133 -17.04 7.65 2.49
C ALA A 133 -17.08 7.47 4.01
N GLU A 134 -17.77 8.37 4.70
CA GLU A 134 -18.03 8.22 6.13
C GLU A 134 -18.84 6.95 6.39
N PRO A 135 -18.47 6.17 7.43
CA PRO A 135 -19.18 4.95 7.77
C PRO A 135 -20.65 5.20 8.16
N ASN A 136 -21.55 4.39 7.64
CA ASN A 136 -22.95 4.42 8.03
C ASN A 136 -23.18 3.77 9.41
N ASP A 137 -24.44 3.82 9.91
CA ASP A 137 -24.79 3.31 11.25
C ASP A 137 -24.47 1.81 11.45
N LEU A 138 -24.66 0.99 10.39
CA LEU A 138 -24.36 -0.44 10.44
C LEU A 138 -22.85 -0.68 10.51
N GLU A 139 -22.09 0.02 9.67
CA GLU A 139 -20.61 -0.05 9.67
C GLU A 139 -20.05 0.44 11.01
N CYS A 140 -20.62 1.49 11.57
CA CYS A 140 -20.27 1.96 12.92
C CYS A 140 -20.58 0.90 14.01
N ALA A 141 -21.69 0.16 13.87
CA ALA A 141 -22.02 -0.93 14.81
C ALA A 141 -21.04 -2.09 14.70
N ILE A 142 -20.64 -2.45 13.47
CA ILE A 142 -19.58 -3.43 13.22
C ILE A 142 -18.26 -2.93 13.83
N GLY A 143 -17.92 -1.65 13.58
CA GLY A 143 -16.73 -1.01 14.11
C GLY A 143 -16.61 -1.12 15.62
N ARG A 144 -17.70 -0.84 16.35
CA ARG A 144 -17.75 -0.99 17.83
C ARG A 144 -17.50 -2.42 18.29
N ASN A 145 -18.13 -3.40 17.63
CA ASN A 145 -17.95 -4.80 17.99
C ASN A 145 -16.51 -5.29 17.74
N CYS A 146 -15.92 -4.89 16.61
CA CYS A 146 -14.51 -5.21 16.30
C CYS A 146 -13.55 -4.52 17.28
N ALA A 147 -13.76 -3.24 17.57
CA ALA A 147 -12.91 -2.47 18.49
C ALA A 147 -12.89 -3.09 19.90
N ALA A 148 -14.00 -3.68 20.36
CA ALA A 148 -14.08 -4.36 21.65
C ALA A 148 -13.18 -5.61 21.75
N LEU A 149 -12.74 -6.17 20.63
CA LEU A 149 -11.82 -7.31 20.57
C LEU A 149 -10.34 -6.90 20.53
N ILE A 150 -10.06 -5.61 20.31
CA ILE A 150 -8.70 -5.09 20.20
C ILE A 150 -8.19 -4.76 21.60
N GLU A 151 -7.02 -5.27 21.95
CA GLU A 151 -6.41 -5.01 23.23
C GLU A 151 -5.45 -3.80 23.19
N ASP A 152 -5.28 -3.15 24.34
CA ASP A 152 -4.22 -2.16 24.51
C ASP A 152 -2.86 -2.76 24.17
N GLY A 153 -2.05 -2.00 23.43
CA GLY A 153 -0.73 -2.41 22.98
C GLY A 153 -0.73 -3.34 21.78
N ALA A 154 -1.88 -3.60 21.15
CA ALA A 154 -1.96 -4.39 19.92
C ALA A 154 -1.19 -3.73 18.76
N CYS A 155 -0.64 -4.55 17.88
CA CYS A 155 -0.07 -4.12 16.61
C CYS A 155 -1.09 -4.37 15.50
N LEU A 156 -1.55 -3.32 14.85
CA LEU A 156 -2.63 -3.36 13.89
C LEU A 156 -2.12 -3.59 12.46
N GLN A 157 -2.78 -4.49 11.74
CA GLN A 157 -2.86 -4.53 10.29
C GLN A 157 -4.25 -4.04 9.89
N MET A 158 -4.32 -3.13 8.94
CA MET A 158 -5.58 -2.47 8.58
C MET A 158 -5.81 -2.58 7.07
N GLY A 159 -7.02 -2.97 6.69
CA GLY A 159 -7.53 -2.74 5.35
C GLY A 159 -7.94 -1.27 5.15
N ILE A 160 -8.50 -1.00 4.01
CA ILE A 160 -9.09 0.30 3.65
C ILE A 160 -10.60 0.16 3.45
N GLY A 161 -11.30 1.29 3.44
CA GLY A 161 -12.73 1.35 3.21
C GLY A 161 -13.53 1.60 4.48
N ALA A 162 -14.86 1.56 4.36
CA ALA A 162 -15.77 2.01 5.39
C ALA A 162 -15.67 1.21 6.70
N ILE A 163 -15.55 -0.12 6.64
CA ILE A 163 -15.48 -0.97 7.86
C ILE A 163 -14.17 -0.77 8.61
N PRO A 164 -12.96 -0.85 8.01
CA PRO A 164 -11.71 -0.52 8.71
C PRO A 164 -11.71 0.89 9.29
N ASN A 165 -12.21 1.88 8.57
CA ASN A 165 -12.33 3.25 9.08
C ASN A 165 -13.30 3.34 10.26
N ALA A 166 -14.43 2.62 10.22
CA ALA A 166 -15.36 2.53 11.33
C ALA A 166 -14.72 1.92 12.58
N VAL A 167 -13.88 0.89 12.43
CA VAL A 167 -13.11 0.32 13.55
C VAL A 167 -12.15 1.35 14.11
N LEU A 168 -11.32 1.98 13.27
CA LEU A 168 -10.34 2.98 13.70
C LEU A 168 -11.01 4.12 14.48
N SER A 169 -12.18 4.60 14.05
CA SER A 169 -12.92 5.66 14.75
C SER A 169 -13.34 5.30 16.18
N GLN A 170 -13.39 4.01 16.52
CA GLN A 170 -13.75 3.53 17.86
C GLN A 170 -12.55 3.30 18.79
N LEU A 171 -11.32 3.44 18.29
CA LEU A 171 -10.11 3.11 19.06
C LEU A 171 -9.58 4.27 19.92
N GLY A 172 -10.27 5.40 19.98
CA GLY A 172 -9.78 6.60 20.68
C GLY A 172 -9.52 6.44 22.19
N SER A 173 -10.06 5.42 22.84
CA SER A 173 -9.80 5.10 24.25
C SER A 173 -8.68 4.08 24.46
N HIS A 174 -8.18 3.45 23.42
CA HIS A 174 -7.09 2.46 23.50
C HIS A 174 -5.75 3.14 23.78
N LYS A 175 -4.75 2.33 24.15
CA LYS A 175 -3.42 2.83 24.53
C LYS A 175 -2.33 2.02 23.86
N ASN A 176 -1.26 2.73 23.46
CA ASN A 176 0.00 2.14 22.98
C ASN A 176 -0.19 1.20 21.78
N LEU A 177 -1.12 1.48 20.90
CA LEU A 177 -1.28 0.72 19.68
C LEU A 177 -0.07 0.91 18.76
N GLY A 178 0.27 -0.12 18.02
CA GLY A 178 1.28 -0.10 16.96
C GLY A 178 0.64 -0.30 15.60
N VAL A 179 1.39 0.00 14.54
CA VAL A 179 1.00 -0.25 13.15
C VAL A 179 2.11 -1.01 12.44
N HIS A 180 1.73 -2.13 11.83
CA HIS A 180 2.52 -2.89 10.88
C HIS A 180 1.54 -3.47 9.87
N THR A 181 1.41 -2.83 8.74
CA THR A 181 0.32 -3.07 7.79
C THR A 181 0.82 -2.97 6.36
N GLU A 182 0.21 -3.69 5.45
CA GLU A 182 0.47 -3.52 4.02
C GLU A 182 0.26 -2.08 3.59
N MET A 183 -0.88 -1.51 3.94
CA MET A 183 -1.24 -0.14 3.62
C MET A 183 -1.97 0.56 4.76
N PHE A 184 -2.01 1.87 4.72
CA PHE A 184 -2.89 2.68 5.56
C PHE A 184 -3.42 3.90 4.80
N ALA A 185 -4.42 4.55 5.37
CA ALA A 185 -5.07 5.75 4.85
C ALA A 185 -5.32 6.75 5.99
N ASP A 186 -6.05 7.83 5.71
CA ASP A 186 -6.32 8.94 6.64
C ASP A 186 -6.89 8.52 8.00
N GLY A 187 -7.62 7.39 8.06
CA GLY A 187 -8.28 6.94 9.29
C GLY A 187 -7.35 6.70 10.49
N VAL A 188 -6.04 6.54 10.25
CA VAL A 188 -5.05 6.38 11.34
C VAL A 188 -4.63 7.70 11.96
N LEU A 189 -4.71 8.82 11.23
CA LEU A 189 -4.14 10.09 11.62
C LEU A 189 -4.67 10.62 12.96
N PRO A 190 -5.99 10.60 13.23
CA PRO A 190 -6.52 11.04 14.53
C PRO A 190 -5.97 10.23 15.72
N LEU A 191 -5.70 8.93 15.51
CA LEU A 191 -5.16 8.06 16.54
C LEU A 191 -3.66 8.30 16.79
N VAL A 192 -2.92 8.68 15.75
CA VAL A 192 -1.52 9.10 15.88
C VAL A 192 -1.43 10.45 16.59
N GLU A 193 -2.23 11.42 16.15
CA GLU A 193 -2.27 12.78 16.71
C GLU A 193 -2.65 12.79 18.20
N SER A 194 -3.58 11.90 18.60
CA SER A 194 -3.98 11.72 20.00
C SER A 194 -3.01 10.87 20.83
N GLY A 195 -1.98 10.27 20.21
CA GLY A 195 -0.99 9.43 20.88
C GLY A 195 -1.48 8.00 21.19
N VAL A 196 -2.66 7.62 20.71
CA VAL A 196 -3.18 6.24 20.83
C VAL A 196 -2.30 5.28 20.04
N ILE A 197 -1.96 5.64 18.82
CA ILE A 197 -0.95 4.93 17.99
C ILE A 197 0.40 5.60 18.24
N ASN A 198 1.27 4.91 18.94
CA ASN A 198 2.63 5.39 19.24
C ASN A 198 3.70 4.30 19.08
N GLY A 199 3.31 3.06 18.78
CA GLY A 199 4.22 1.94 18.56
C GLY A 199 5.08 1.55 19.78
N ALA A 200 4.74 2.03 20.99
CA ALA A 200 5.57 1.83 22.20
C ALA A 200 5.76 0.35 22.56
N ASN A 201 4.76 -0.49 22.25
CA ASN A 201 4.76 -1.92 22.57
C ASN A 201 5.29 -2.80 21.42
N LYS A 202 5.54 -2.25 20.24
CA LYS A 202 6.16 -3.02 19.16
C LYS A 202 7.51 -3.57 19.58
N LYS A 203 7.84 -4.78 19.14
CA LYS A 203 9.14 -5.42 19.39
C LYS A 203 10.13 -5.13 18.28
N ILE A 204 9.66 -5.08 17.04
CA ILE A 204 10.44 -4.64 15.89
C ILE A 204 9.96 -3.27 15.44
N ASP A 205 10.82 -2.46 14.87
CA ASP A 205 10.52 -1.07 14.44
C ASP A 205 9.78 -0.28 15.55
N LYS A 206 10.27 -0.39 16.78
CA LYS A 206 9.62 0.21 17.95
C LYS A 206 9.45 1.72 17.79
N GLY A 207 8.25 2.21 18.09
CA GLY A 207 7.91 3.63 17.93
C GLY A 207 7.70 4.06 16.48
N LYS A 208 7.65 3.13 15.54
CA LYS A 208 7.44 3.41 14.11
C LYS A 208 6.17 2.74 13.62
N MET A 209 5.48 3.40 12.72
CA MET A 209 4.50 2.79 11.83
C MET A 209 5.27 2.16 10.66
N VAL A 210 4.88 0.97 10.25
CA VAL A 210 5.47 0.26 9.10
C VAL A 210 4.38 0.01 8.09
N SER A 211 4.65 0.36 6.83
CA SER A 211 3.77 0.08 5.70
C SER A 211 4.59 -0.12 4.43
N THR A 212 3.96 -0.63 3.37
CA THR A 212 4.65 -0.77 2.08
C THR A 212 4.11 0.21 1.02
N PHE A 213 2.84 0.57 1.12
CA PHE A 213 2.26 1.69 0.36
C PHE A 213 1.14 2.37 1.15
N LEU A 214 0.65 3.47 0.66
CA LEU A 214 -0.47 4.18 1.25
C LEU A 214 -1.29 4.92 0.19
N MET A 215 -2.53 5.19 0.54
CA MET A 215 -3.48 5.94 -0.25
C MET A 215 -4.37 6.75 0.66
N GLY A 216 -4.78 7.91 0.22
CA GLY A 216 -5.71 8.75 0.96
C GLY A 216 -5.72 10.16 0.45
N SER A 217 -6.07 11.09 1.30
CA SER A 217 -6.07 12.51 0.99
C SER A 217 -4.67 13.10 1.08
N HIS A 218 -4.57 14.34 0.63
CA HIS A 218 -3.38 15.18 0.78
C HIS A 218 -2.80 15.17 2.19
N ARG A 219 -3.67 15.09 3.20
CA ARG A 219 -3.30 15.07 4.62
C ARG A 219 -2.41 13.86 4.97
N VAL A 220 -2.68 12.66 4.43
CA VAL A 220 -1.84 11.49 4.71
C VAL A 220 -0.51 11.57 3.96
N TYR A 221 -0.47 12.20 2.79
CA TYR A 221 0.78 12.45 2.06
C TYR A 221 1.67 13.45 2.79
N ASP A 222 1.10 14.55 3.28
CA ASP A 222 1.82 15.52 4.13
C ASP A 222 2.32 14.88 5.43
N PHE A 223 1.53 13.97 6.02
CA PHE A 223 1.90 13.29 7.25
C PHE A 223 3.16 12.43 7.12
N ILE A 224 3.35 11.77 5.98
CA ILE A 224 4.55 10.92 5.78
C ILE A 224 5.76 11.71 5.28
N ASP A 225 5.56 12.92 4.78
CA ASP A 225 6.67 13.72 4.25
C ASP A 225 7.67 14.05 5.36
N ASN A 226 8.92 13.62 5.13
CA ASN A 226 10.01 13.79 6.10
C ASN A 226 9.69 13.31 7.53
N ASN A 227 8.79 12.35 7.70
CA ASN A 227 8.36 11.82 8.99
C ASN A 227 9.13 10.55 9.37
N PRO A 228 10.13 10.63 10.28
CA PRO A 228 10.87 9.45 10.72
C PRO A 228 10.03 8.48 11.57
N GLY A 229 8.81 8.84 11.95
CA GLY A 229 7.85 7.97 12.64
C GLY A 229 7.22 6.92 11.73
N VAL A 230 7.37 7.05 10.41
CA VAL A 230 6.82 6.14 9.40
C VAL A 230 7.96 5.52 8.61
N LEU A 231 7.92 4.21 8.42
CA LEU A 231 8.85 3.46 7.58
C LEU A 231 8.07 2.79 6.45
N MET A 232 8.36 3.21 5.24
CA MET A 232 7.86 2.59 4.02
C MET A 232 8.87 1.52 3.61
N LYS A 233 8.45 0.26 3.66
CA LYS A 233 9.32 -0.91 3.53
C LYS A 233 8.96 -1.74 2.30
N ASP A 234 9.95 -2.50 1.82
CA ASP A 234 9.71 -3.56 0.82
C ASP A 234 8.58 -4.50 1.28
N VAL A 235 7.76 -4.94 0.34
CA VAL A 235 6.61 -5.81 0.65
C VAL A 235 7.02 -7.17 1.18
N GLY A 236 8.18 -7.67 0.78
CA GLY A 236 8.74 -8.91 1.31
C GLY A 236 9.09 -8.82 2.79
N TYR A 237 9.31 -7.61 3.33
CA TYR A 237 9.45 -7.37 4.76
C TYR A 237 8.10 -7.15 5.44
N THR A 238 7.31 -6.26 4.87
CA THR A 238 6.05 -5.80 5.50
C THR A 238 5.04 -6.94 5.63
N ASN A 239 4.94 -7.79 4.61
CA ASN A 239 3.96 -8.88 4.55
C ASN A 239 4.55 -10.25 4.92
N ASP A 240 5.79 -10.31 5.41
CA ASP A 240 6.39 -11.56 5.89
C ASP A 240 5.73 -12.00 7.21
N PRO A 241 5.10 -13.20 7.25
CA PRO A 241 4.49 -13.73 8.47
C PRO A 241 5.46 -13.84 9.66
N PHE A 242 6.73 -14.15 9.42
CA PHE A 242 7.75 -14.25 10.47
C PHE A 242 8.13 -12.88 11.02
N VAL A 243 8.13 -11.84 10.18
CA VAL A 243 8.34 -10.46 10.61
C VAL A 243 7.13 -9.99 11.41
N ILE A 244 5.92 -10.15 10.88
CA ILE A 244 4.66 -9.76 11.51
C ILE A 244 4.52 -10.38 12.91
N ALA A 245 4.77 -11.69 13.02
CA ALA A 245 4.63 -12.47 14.25
C ALA A 245 5.57 -12.02 15.39
N GLN A 246 6.59 -11.22 15.11
CA GLN A 246 7.46 -10.66 16.14
C GLN A 246 6.79 -9.55 16.96
N ASN A 247 5.75 -8.92 16.43
CA ASN A 247 5.01 -7.90 17.16
C ASN A 247 3.98 -8.51 18.13
N PRO A 248 3.69 -7.84 19.25
CA PRO A 248 2.72 -8.35 20.21
C PRO A 248 1.28 -8.14 19.71
N LYS A 249 0.40 -9.07 20.07
CA LYS A 249 -1.06 -8.94 19.90
C LYS A 249 -1.44 -8.45 18.48
N VAL A 250 -0.82 -9.03 17.46
CA VAL A 250 -1.13 -8.66 16.09
C VAL A 250 -2.61 -8.86 15.81
N THR A 251 -3.27 -7.81 15.37
CA THR A 251 -4.70 -7.80 15.07
C THR A 251 -4.92 -7.30 13.66
N ALA A 252 -5.43 -8.18 12.80
CA ALA A 252 -5.75 -7.86 11.40
C ALA A 252 -7.23 -7.47 11.28
N ILE A 253 -7.50 -6.38 10.56
CA ILE A 253 -8.83 -5.82 10.36
C ILE A 253 -9.05 -5.67 8.86
N ASN A 254 -9.89 -6.54 8.30
CA ASN A 254 -10.20 -6.55 6.88
C ASN A 254 -11.70 -6.75 6.66
N SER A 255 -12.19 -6.31 5.49
CA SER A 255 -13.58 -6.52 5.09
C SER A 255 -13.73 -7.86 4.38
N ALA A 256 -14.94 -8.41 4.42
CA ALA A 256 -15.33 -9.58 3.67
C ALA A 256 -16.60 -9.28 2.85
N LEU A 257 -16.73 -9.94 1.72
CA LEU A 257 -17.90 -9.84 0.85
C LEU A 257 -19.02 -10.77 1.30
N GLN A 258 -18.65 -12.01 1.65
CA GLN A 258 -19.57 -13.06 2.04
C GLN A 258 -18.94 -13.98 3.07
N ILE A 259 -19.77 -14.56 3.89
CA ILE A 259 -19.42 -15.66 4.79
C ILE A 259 -20.53 -16.72 4.69
N ASP A 260 -20.16 -18.01 4.55
CA ASP A 260 -21.13 -19.09 4.55
C ASP A 260 -21.41 -19.62 5.97
N LEU A 261 -22.38 -20.52 6.09
CA LEU A 261 -22.77 -21.10 7.39
C LEU A 261 -21.70 -22.02 7.99
N THR A 262 -20.68 -22.40 7.23
CA THR A 262 -19.54 -23.19 7.72
C THR A 262 -18.36 -22.32 8.15
N GLY A 263 -18.45 -21.00 7.97
CA GLY A 263 -17.42 -20.04 8.34
C GLY A 263 -16.38 -19.78 7.24
N GLN A 264 -16.63 -20.19 6.00
CA GLN A 264 -15.77 -19.83 4.88
C GLN A 264 -16.02 -18.37 4.48
N ILE A 265 -14.95 -17.61 4.29
CA ILE A 265 -14.98 -16.18 4.01
C ILE A 265 -14.52 -15.93 2.58
N CYS A 266 -15.34 -15.22 1.80
CA CYS A 266 -14.97 -14.68 0.50
C CYS A 266 -14.63 -13.19 0.66
N ALA A 267 -13.38 -12.84 0.40
CA ALA A 267 -12.88 -11.48 0.56
C ALA A 267 -12.08 -10.95 -0.63
N ASP A 268 -11.61 -11.83 -1.51
CA ASP A 268 -10.64 -11.54 -2.56
C ASP A 268 -11.24 -11.45 -3.97
N SER A 269 -12.44 -11.96 -4.17
CA SER A 269 -13.07 -11.97 -5.51
C SER A 269 -14.58 -11.84 -5.46
N LEU A 270 -15.17 -11.35 -6.55
CA LEU A 270 -16.59 -11.32 -6.84
C LEU A 270 -16.85 -12.17 -8.09
N GLY A 271 -17.33 -13.40 -7.86
CA GLY A 271 -17.57 -14.34 -8.94
C GLY A 271 -16.31 -15.06 -9.41
N THR A 272 -16.41 -15.65 -10.59
CA THR A 272 -15.33 -16.40 -11.28
C THR A 272 -14.64 -15.53 -12.29
#